data_c671d392b2bac8cd6870409de3ba3e7c
#
_entry.id   c671d392b2bac8cd6870409de3ba3e7c
#
_cell.length_a   1.000
_cell.length_b   1.000
_cell.length_c   1.000
_cell.angle_alpha   90.00
_cell.angle_beta   90.00
_cell.angle_gamma   90.00
#
_symmetry.space_group_name_H-M   'P 1'
#
loop_
_entity.id
_entity.type
_entity.pdbx_description
1 polymer ?
#
loop_
_entity_poly.entity_id
_entity_poly.type
_entity_poly.pdbx_seq_one_letter_code
_entity_poly.pdbx_strand_id
1 'polypeptide(L)'
;MPIKFAPKVGEILECNYGNYPLSVCQPHETGFYDGHIPPEMVKNRLVVVLKGKINGNACIIVPLSTTRDSNKIERGLHIEITRELIEDMRFFHPQTRWAKGDLVQQVSRQRLNRARKERGFLTQCLSRELVADIQRAVIKSINAKNMLF
;
A
#
# COMPACT_ATOMS: atom_id res chain seq x y z
N MET A 1 -17.09 3.90 -1.34
CA MET A 1 -16.91 5.27 -1.89
C MET A 1 -15.49 5.76 -1.60
N PRO A 2 -14.84 6.36 -2.58
CA PRO A 2 -13.53 6.95 -2.35
C PRO A 2 -13.57 8.02 -1.26
N ILE A 3 -12.46 8.14 -0.54
CA ILE A 3 -12.33 9.20 0.46
C ILE A 3 -12.34 10.57 -0.21
N LYS A 4 -12.90 11.58 0.47
CA LYS A 4 -13.00 12.94 -0.04
C LYS A 4 -12.08 13.93 0.66
N PHE A 5 -11.13 13.42 1.43
CA PHE A 5 -10.19 14.22 2.21
C PHE A 5 -8.76 13.76 1.91
N ALA A 6 -7.78 14.60 2.19
CA ALA A 6 -6.38 14.18 2.11
C ALA A 6 -6.08 13.29 3.32
N PRO A 7 -5.70 12.02 3.10
CA PRO A 7 -5.44 11.12 4.23
C PRO A 7 -4.19 11.53 5.00
N LYS A 8 -4.15 11.13 6.27
CA LYS A 8 -3.02 11.41 7.15
C LYS A 8 -1.88 10.42 6.91
N VAL A 9 -0.65 10.84 7.16
CA VAL A 9 0.51 9.95 7.16
C VAL A 9 0.30 8.84 8.20
N GLY A 10 0.48 7.60 7.78
CA GLY A 10 0.27 6.43 8.64
C GLY A 10 -1.15 5.88 8.62
N GLU A 11 -2.08 6.54 7.98
CA GLU A 11 -3.47 6.06 7.91
C GLU A 11 -3.55 4.79 7.09
N ILE A 12 -4.33 3.81 7.59
CA ILE A 12 -4.56 2.53 6.93
C ILE A 12 -5.83 2.65 6.10
N LEU A 13 -5.72 2.41 4.81
CA LEU A 13 -6.84 2.48 3.88
C LEU A 13 -6.86 1.22 3.01
N GLU A 14 -7.97 1.04 2.31
CA GLU A 14 -8.12 0.03 1.27
C GLU A 14 -7.89 0.70 -0.08
N CYS A 15 -6.99 0.13 -0.89
CA CYS A 15 -6.73 0.61 -2.24
C CYS A 15 -7.26 -0.39 -3.26
N ASN A 16 -8.11 0.09 -4.15
CA ASN A 16 -8.57 -0.70 -5.29
C ASN A 16 -7.63 -0.44 -6.46
N TYR A 17 -6.71 -1.38 -6.69
CA TYR A 17 -5.75 -1.29 -7.78
C TYR A 17 -6.33 -1.67 -9.15
N GLY A 18 -7.55 -2.21 -9.18
CA GLY A 18 -8.13 -2.73 -10.40
C GLY A 18 -7.70 -4.17 -10.68
N ASN A 19 -7.88 -4.60 -11.91
CA ASN A 19 -7.59 -5.98 -12.32
C ASN A 19 -6.81 -5.98 -13.62
N TYR A 20 -6.19 -7.13 -13.92
CA TYR A 20 -5.61 -7.36 -15.24
C TYR A 20 -6.73 -7.47 -16.27
N PRO A 21 -6.47 -7.08 -17.54
CA PRO A 21 -7.47 -7.28 -18.58
C PRO A 21 -7.77 -8.77 -18.77
N LEU A 22 -8.99 -9.07 -19.22
CA LEU A 22 -9.45 -10.44 -19.43
C LEU A 22 -8.66 -11.16 -20.55
N SER A 23 -8.14 -10.39 -21.52
CA SER A 23 -7.30 -10.91 -22.59
C SER A 23 -5.92 -10.27 -22.50
N VAL A 24 -4.88 -11.08 -22.74
CA VAL A 24 -3.50 -10.59 -22.76
C VAL A 24 -3.19 -10.13 -24.18
N CYS A 25 -3.01 -8.81 -24.36
CA CYS A 25 -2.58 -8.23 -25.62
C CYS A 25 -1.08 -8.38 -25.80
N GLN A 26 -0.63 -8.43 -27.05
CA GLN A 26 0.80 -8.37 -27.34
C GLN A 26 1.27 -6.91 -27.27
N PRO A 27 2.58 -6.66 -26.99
CA PRO A 27 3.08 -5.29 -26.82
C PRO A 27 2.82 -4.34 -27.98
N HIS A 28 2.70 -4.86 -29.19
CA HIS A 28 2.44 -4.06 -30.40
C HIS A 28 0.95 -3.90 -30.71
N GLU A 29 0.06 -4.53 -29.94
CA GLU A 29 -1.38 -4.42 -30.14
C GLU A 29 -1.93 -3.16 -29.48
N THR A 30 -2.98 -2.59 -30.10
CA THR A 30 -3.71 -1.47 -29.51
C THR A 30 -4.31 -1.90 -28.18
N GLY A 31 -4.10 -1.09 -27.13
CA GLY A 31 -4.65 -1.35 -25.81
C GLY A 31 -3.76 -2.21 -24.90
N PHE A 32 -2.58 -2.62 -25.37
CA PHE A 32 -1.65 -3.38 -24.52
C PHE A 32 -1.33 -2.64 -23.21
N TYR A 33 -1.16 -1.32 -23.30
CA TYR A 33 -0.81 -0.49 -22.13
C TYR A 33 -2.01 0.13 -21.42
N ASP A 34 -3.22 -0.15 -21.85
CA ASP A 34 -4.42 0.48 -21.27
C ASP A 34 -4.83 -0.13 -19.92
N GLY A 35 -4.40 -1.35 -19.64
CA GLY A 35 -4.66 -2.04 -18.38
C GLY A 35 -3.38 -2.30 -17.61
N HIS A 36 -3.51 -3.06 -16.52
CA HIS A 36 -2.36 -3.45 -15.72
C HIS A 36 -1.53 -4.51 -16.44
N ILE A 37 -0.23 -4.40 -16.29
CA ILE A 37 0.74 -5.34 -16.88
C ILE A 37 1.49 -6.01 -15.72
N PRO A 38 1.54 -7.36 -15.63
CA PRO A 38 2.29 -8.01 -14.56
C PRO A 38 3.74 -7.53 -14.51
N PRO A 39 4.34 -7.25 -13.35
CA PRO A 39 3.84 -7.51 -11.99
C PRO A 39 3.12 -6.34 -11.31
N GLU A 40 2.55 -5.42 -12.07
CA GLU A 40 1.82 -4.30 -11.47
C GLU A 40 0.72 -4.79 -10.53
N MET A 41 0.47 -4.00 -9.46
CA MET A 41 -0.48 -4.39 -8.42
C MET A 41 -1.92 -4.40 -8.95
N VAL A 42 -2.67 -5.40 -8.51
CA VAL A 42 -4.10 -5.55 -8.82
C VAL A 42 -4.88 -5.89 -7.56
N LYS A 43 -6.21 -5.87 -7.66
CA LYS A 43 -7.18 -6.21 -6.61
C LYS A 43 -7.23 -5.16 -5.51
N ASN A 44 -8.08 -5.43 -4.52
CA ASN A 44 -8.19 -4.58 -3.33
C ASN A 44 -7.15 -5.02 -2.30
N ARG A 45 -6.39 -4.08 -1.80
CA ARG A 45 -5.35 -4.36 -0.80
C ARG A 45 -5.35 -3.28 0.26
N LEU A 46 -4.97 -3.66 1.47
CA LEU A 46 -4.69 -2.67 2.51
C LEU A 46 -3.39 -1.96 2.19
N VAL A 47 -3.36 -0.66 2.45
CA VAL A 47 -2.18 0.17 2.25
C VAL A 47 -2.00 1.10 3.43
N VAL A 48 -0.79 1.59 3.61
CA VAL A 48 -0.49 2.66 4.55
C VAL A 48 -0.08 3.90 3.77
N VAL A 49 -0.60 5.05 4.18
CA VAL A 49 -0.33 6.33 3.52
C VAL A 49 0.99 6.90 4.02
N LEU A 50 1.88 7.25 3.11
CA LEU A 50 3.12 7.97 3.43
C LEU A 50 3.03 9.44 3.09
N LYS A 51 2.21 9.82 2.13
CA LYS A 51 1.93 11.22 1.82
C LYS A 51 0.50 11.33 1.29
N GLY A 52 -0.30 12.16 1.95
CA GLY A 52 -1.74 12.25 1.66
C GLY A 52 -2.09 13.13 0.47
N LYS A 53 -1.18 14.02 0.06
CA LYS A 53 -1.41 14.90 -1.08
C LYS A 53 -0.07 15.31 -1.68
N ILE A 54 0.17 14.91 -2.92
CA ILE A 54 1.40 15.28 -3.64
C ILE A 54 1.09 16.21 -4.81
N ASN A 55 0.13 15.88 -5.62
CA ASN A 55 -0.28 16.70 -6.75
C ASN A 55 -1.75 16.44 -6.98
N GLY A 56 -2.59 17.47 -6.78
CA GLY A 56 -4.03 17.28 -6.89
C GLY A 56 -4.53 16.19 -5.95
N ASN A 57 -5.11 15.14 -6.51
CA ASN A 57 -5.70 14.03 -5.77
C ASN A 57 -4.81 12.77 -5.73
N ALA A 58 -3.50 12.92 -5.83
CA ALA A 58 -2.58 11.79 -5.75
C ALA A 58 -2.01 11.63 -4.35
N CYS A 59 -1.74 10.39 -3.98
CA CYS A 59 -1.16 10.00 -2.68
C CYS A 59 0.01 9.06 -2.91
N ILE A 60 0.94 9.02 -1.96
CA ILE A 60 2.00 8.00 -1.94
C ILE A 60 1.64 6.98 -0.88
N ILE A 61 1.60 5.71 -1.27
CA ILE A 61 1.20 4.61 -0.40
C ILE A 61 2.21 3.45 -0.47
N VAL A 62 2.16 2.60 0.56
CA VAL A 62 2.90 1.34 0.63
C VAL A 62 1.89 0.23 0.91
N PRO A 63 1.89 -0.85 0.12
CA PRO A 63 0.96 -1.96 0.34
C PRO A 63 1.32 -2.79 1.56
N LEU A 64 0.29 -3.33 2.21
CA LEU A 64 0.40 -4.27 3.31
C LEU A 64 0.09 -5.67 2.78
N SER A 65 1.07 -6.55 2.80
CA SER A 65 0.94 -7.91 2.24
C SER A 65 0.94 -8.96 3.33
N THR A 66 0.21 -10.05 3.12
CA THR A 66 0.24 -11.21 4.01
C THR A 66 1.33 -12.20 3.63
N THR A 67 2.03 -11.97 2.52
CA THR A 67 3.10 -12.83 2.04
C THR A 67 4.42 -12.43 2.68
N ARG A 68 5.04 -13.36 3.40
CA ARG A 68 6.32 -13.14 4.07
C ARG A 68 7.48 -13.43 3.11
N ASP A 69 8.42 -12.50 3.03
CA ASP A 69 9.66 -12.67 2.27
C ASP A 69 10.84 -12.44 3.21
N SER A 70 11.48 -13.52 3.64
CA SER A 70 12.56 -13.45 4.63
C SER A 70 13.74 -12.62 4.16
N ASN A 71 14.09 -12.70 2.89
CA ASN A 71 15.21 -11.92 2.35
C ASN A 71 14.92 -10.42 2.42
N LYS A 72 13.72 -10.02 2.02
CA LYS A 72 13.33 -8.60 2.05
C LYS A 72 13.22 -8.07 3.48
N ILE A 73 12.73 -8.89 4.41
CA ILE A 73 12.68 -8.54 5.84
C ILE A 73 14.09 -8.31 6.37
N GLU A 74 15.00 -9.24 6.10
CA GLU A 74 16.39 -9.16 6.56
C GLU A 74 17.10 -7.92 5.99
N ARG A 75 16.82 -7.57 4.75
CA ARG A 75 17.37 -6.38 4.11
C ARG A 75 16.72 -5.07 4.57
N GLY A 76 15.69 -5.14 5.40
CA GLY A 76 14.99 -3.97 5.91
C GLY A 76 14.05 -3.31 4.92
N LEU A 77 13.62 -4.04 3.89
CA LEU A 77 12.71 -3.54 2.87
C LEU A 77 11.23 -3.81 3.19
N HIS A 78 10.95 -4.84 3.99
CA HIS A 78 9.61 -5.18 4.45
C HIS A 78 9.55 -5.07 5.97
N ILE A 79 8.56 -4.34 6.47
CA ILE A 79 8.39 -4.07 7.90
C ILE A 79 7.19 -4.86 8.41
N GLU A 80 7.43 -5.70 9.42
CA GLU A 80 6.39 -6.52 10.03
C GLU A 80 5.41 -5.67 10.82
N ILE A 81 4.13 -5.92 10.58
CA ILE A 81 3.02 -5.34 11.34
C ILE A 81 2.23 -6.50 11.91
N THR A 82 2.38 -6.73 13.21
CA THR A 82 1.73 -7.86 13.85
C THR A 82 0.21 -7.66 13.89
N ARG A 83 -0.50 -8.78 14.00
CA ARG A 83 -1.96 -8.81 13.96
C ARG A 83 -2.61 -7.80 14.93
N GLU A 84 -2.05 -7.63 16.13
CA GLU A 84 -2.62 -6.79 17.18
C GLU A 84 -2.54 -5.29 16.87
N LEU A 85 -1.69 -4.90 15.91
CA LEU A 85 -1.47 -3.49 15.59
C LEU A 85 -2.52 -2.91 14.66
N ILE A 86 -3.37 -3.74 14.08
CA ILE A 86 -4.47 -3.29 13.22
C ILE A 86 -5.78 -3.82 13.77
N GLU A 87 -6.78 -2.94 13.91
CA GLU A 87 -8.11 -3.32 14.36
C GLU A 87 -8.75 -4.30 13.39
N ASP A 88 -9.65 -5.14 13.89
CA ASP A 88 -10.35 -6.13 13.07
C ASP A 88 -11.22 -5.46 12.02
N MET A 89 -11.22 -6.02 10.83
CA MET A 89 -11.97 -5.54 9.69
C MET A 89 -12.91 -6.63 9.15
N ARG A 90 -13.93 -6.21 8.42
CA ARG A 90 -14.96 -7.13 7.93
C ARG A 90 -14.46 -8.02 6.79
N PHE A 91 -13.71 -7.47 5.85
CA PHE A 91 -13.32 -8.16 4.62
C PHE A 91 -11.83 -8.54 4.56
N PHE A 92 -11.06 -8.17 5.56
CA PHE A 92 -9.64 -8.50 5.65
C PHE A 92 -9.42 -9.32 6.91
N HIS A 93 -8.96 -10.54 6.73
CA HIS A 93 -8.74 -11.46 7.85
C HIS A 93 -7.65 -10.93 8.78
N PRO A 94 -7.86 -10.95 10.13
CA PRO A 94 -6.83 -10.52 11.08
C PRO A 94 -5.62 -11.44 11.01
N GLN A 95 -4.47 -10.89 10.65
CA GLN A 95 -3.21 -11.65 10.55
C GLN A 95 -2.04 -10.68 10.44
N THR A 96 -0.84 -11.18 10.67
CA THR A 96 0.37 -10.40 10.48
C THR A 96 0.52 -10.01 9.01
N ARG A 97 0.92 -8.77 8.77
CA ARG A 97 1.19 -8.24 7.45
C ARG A 97 2.56 -7.59 7.40
N TRP A 98 3.08 -7.42 6.20
CA TRP A 98 4.35 -6.74 5.98
C TRP A 98 4.11 -5.53 5.09
N ALA A 99 4.56 -4.36 5.57
CA ALA A 99 4.57 -3.15 4.75
C ALA A 99 5.74 -3.27 3.79
N LYS A 100 5.44 -3.37 2.50
CA LYS A 100 6.45 -3.61 1.47
C LYS A 100 6.97 -2.30 0.92
N GLY A 101 8.00 -1.75 1.58
CA GLY A 101 8.59 -0.47 1.20
C GLY A 101 9.13 -0.44 -0.23
N ASP A 102 9.56 -1.58 -0.74
CA ASP A 102 10.03 -1.70 -2.13
C ASP A 102 8.91 -1.64 -3.18
N LEU A 103 7.64 -1.65 -2.75
CA LEU A 103 6.49 -1.51 -3.61
C LEU A 103 5.77 -0.17 -3.41
N VAL A 104 6.47 0.82 -2.90
CA VAL A 104 5.95 2.19 -2.75
C VAL A 104 5.50 2.72 -4.11
N GLN A 105 4.33 3.38 -4.14
CA GLN A 105 3.83 3.94 -5.39
C GLN A 105 2.87 5.10 -5.17
N GLN A 106 2.68 5.88 -6.23
CA GLN A 106 1.67 6.91 -6.30
C GLN A 106 0.36 6.30 -6.80
N VAL A 107 -0.73 6.67 -6.16
CA VAL A 107 -2.08 6.29 -6.63
C VAL A 107 -3.00 7.49 -6.60
N SER A 108 -4.05 7.44 -7.41
CA SER A 108 -5.14 8.40 -7.31
C SER A 108 -5.90 8.19 -6.00
N ARG A 109 -6.27 9.29 -5.33
CA ARG A 109 -7.11 9.22 -4.14
C ARG A 109 -8.45 8.52 -4.42
N GLN A 110 -8.92 8.53 -5.66
CA GLN A 110 -10.15 7.86 -6.05
C GLN A 110 -10.06 6.33 -5.94
N ARG A 111 -8.87 5.77 -5.80
CA ARG A 111 -8.67 4.35 -5.53
C ARG A 111 -8.71 4.01 -4.04
N LEU A 112 -8.74 5.03 -3.18
CA LEU A 112 -8.62 4.84 -1.73
C LEU A 112 -9.97 4.92 -1.05
N ASN A 113 -10.24 3.93 -0.19
CA ASN A 113 -11.47 3.82 0.59
C ASN A 113 -11.11 3.48 2.03
N ARG A 114 -11.97 3.84 2.97
CA ARG A 114 -11.85 3.32 4.33
C ARG A 114 -12.28 1.85 4.33
N ALA A 115 -11.48 1.01 4.95
CA ALA A 115 -11.85 -0.40 5.14
C ALA A 115 -13.04 -0.49 6.07
N ARG A 116 -13.93 -1.45 5.82
CA ARG A 116 -15.10 -1.66 6.67
C ARG A 116 -14.74 -2.49 7.89
N LYS A 117 -15.28 -2.09 9.03
CA LYS A 117 -15.30 -2.88 10.26
C LYS A 117 -16.67 -3.53 10.37
N GLU A 118 -16.88 -4.34 11.40
CA GLU A 118 -18.19 -4.92 11.72
C GLU A 118 -19.23 -3.81 11.88
N ARG A 119 -18.84 -2.72 12.55
CA ARG A 119 -19.65 -1.50 12.68
C ARG A 119 -18.79 -0.31 12.26
N GLY A 120 -19.23 0.39 11.20
CA GLY A 120 -18.52 1.56 10.71
C GLY A 120 -17.29 1.25 9.90
N PHE A 121 -16.35 2.16 9.94
CA PHE A 121 -15.14 2.12 9.12
C PHE A 121 -13.88 2.21 9.97
N LEU A 122 -12.81 1.60 9.46
CA LEU A 122 -11.49 1.73 10.08
C LEU A 122 -10.99 3.17 9.88
N THR A 123 -10.59 3.81 10.99
CA THR A 123 -10.03 5.17 10.99
C THR A 123 -8.72 5.18 11.78
N GLN A 124 -7.85 4.24 11.49
CA GLN A 124 -6.65 3.99 12.27
C GLN A 124 -5.40 4.50 11.56
N CYS A 125 -4.49 5.10 12.34
CA CYS A 125 -3.13 5.40 11.89
C CYS A 125 -2.15 4.50 12.64
N LEU A 126 -1.12 4.04 11.95
CA LEU A 126 0.00 3.36 12.59
C LEU A 126 0.80 4.34 13.45
N SER A 127 1.52 3.82 14.44
CA SER A 127 2.37 4.64 15.30
C SER A 127 3.44 5.38 14.48
N ARG A 128 3.90 6.51 15.02
CA ARG A 128 4.95 7.31 14.37
C ARG A 128 6.24 6.50 14.18
N GLU A 129 6.59 5.67 15.16
CA GLU A 129 7.77 4.81 15.11
C GLU A 129 7.68 3.80 13.99
N LEU A 130 6.52 3.16 13.85
CA LEU A 130 6.30 2.17 12.79
C LEU A 130 6.30 2.82 11.41
N VAL A 131 5.69 3.99 11.29
CA VAL A 131 5.73 4.76 10.04
C VAL A 131 7.17 5.13 9.67
N ALA A 132 7.98 5.53 10.65
CA ALA A 132 9.40 5.85 10.42
C ALA A 132 10.16 4.63 9.90
N ASP A 133 9.88 3.44 10.43
CA ASP A 133 10.49 2.20 9.94
C ASP A 133 10.11 1.93 8.48
N ILE A 134 8.86 2.16 8.14
CA ILE A 134 8.39 2.00 6.76
C ILE A 134 9.06 3.02 5.83
N GLN A 135 9.20 4.27 6.28
CA GLN A 135 9.88 5.31 5.51
C GLN A 135 11.35 4.93 5.25
N ARG A 136 12.04 4.39 6.26
CA ARG A 136 13.41 3.89 6.09
C ARG A 136 13.49 2.75 5.09
N ALA A 137 12.50 1.84 5.12
CA ALA A 137 12.43 0.75 4.15
C ALA A 137 12.31 1.28 2.72
N VAL A 138 11.49 2.31 2.49
CA VAL A 138 11.36 2.96 1.18
C VAL A 138 12.70 3.55 0.73
N ILE A 139 13.38 4.27 1.62
CA ILE A 139 14.67 4.90 1.31
C ILE A 139 15.71 3.83 0.94
N LYS A 140 15.74 2.72 1.67
CA LYS A 140 16.62 1.60 1.36
C LYS A 140 16.30 0.97 0.01
N SER A 141 15.01 0.87 -0.32
CA SER A 141 14.57 0.22 -1.55
C SER A 141 15.01 0.93 -2.82
N ILE A 142 15.24 2.25 -2.73
CA ILE A 142 15.73 3.04 -3.87
C ILE A 142 17.25 3.26 -3.81
N ASN A 143 17.96 2.45 -3.03
CA ASN A 143 19.41 2.49 -2.87
C ASN A 143 19.93 3.81 -2.28
N ALA A 144 19.11 4.47 -1.46
CA ALA A 144 19.48 5.73 -0.81
C ALA A 144 19.83 5.54 0.68
N LYS A 145 20.25 4.35 1.05
CA LYS A 145 20.59 3.97 2.42
C LYS A 145 21.61 4.92 3.06
N ASN A 146 22.54 5.46 2.28
CA ASN A 146 23.56 6.38 2.77
C ASN A 146 22.96 7.73 3.24
N MET A 147 21.72 8.03 2.90
CA MET A 147 21.02 9.22 3.36
C MET A 147 20.47 9.05 4.79
N LEU A 148 20.50 7.84 5.32
CA LEU A 148 20.01 7.55 6.67
C LEU A 148 21.17 7.69 7.68
N PHE A 149 20.90 8.42 8.77
CA PHE A 149 21.86 8.64 9.85
C PHE A 149 21.47 7.87 11.09
#